data_b668a01927bd86ceaf292651d3b5344d
#
_entry.id   b668a01927bd86ceaf292651d3b5344d
#
_cell.length_a   1.000
_cell.length_b   1.000
_cell.length_c   1.000
_cell.angle_alpha   90.00
_cell.angle_beta   90.00
_cell.angle_gamma   90.00
#
_symmetry.space_group_name_H-M   'P 1'
#
loop_
_entity.id
_entity.type
_entity.pdbx_description
1 polymer ?
#
loop_
_entity_poly.entity_id
_entity_poly.type
_entity_poly.pdbx_seq_one_letter_code
_entity_poly.pdbx_strand_id
1 'polypeptide(L)'
;FLYVHPIYALTILFTPIAFIINSISNGLMFLLGMRKDDRESTMTESELRTIINVSHEEGVIENEEKEMISNVVDFGDSMAKDVMIPRIDVSFVPSTASYKEVFNAFKQDMYSRMPVYEESKDNVIGILNLKDFFTYEGRPEDFRISDYLRKPFFTYEYQKTSELLVQMKTESFNFAIVLDEYGATSGIITLEDLLEEIVGEIRDEYDVDEEDEIIQLRDGEYMVDGGTKLEDINEAFGCHIESD
;
A
#
# COMPACT_ATOMS: atom_id res chain seq x y z
N PHE A 1 -46.50 1.85 -12.55
CA PHE A 1 -47.36 3.02 -12.59
C PHE A 1 -48.52 2.98 -11.59
N LEU A 2 -49.06 1.81 -11.22
CA LEU A 2 -50.23 1.71 -10.36
C LEU A 2 -49.99 2.14 -8.89
N TYR A 3 -48.76 2.05 -8.37
CA TYR A 3 -48.40 2.38 -6.99
C TYR A 3 -47.91 3.83 -6.77
N VAL A 4 -47.67 4.59 -7.82
CA VAL A 4 -47.14 5.97 -7.73
C VAL A 4 -48.15 6.92 -7.08
N HIS A 5 -49.45 6.82 -7.45
CA HIS A 5 -50.49 7.70 -6.91
C HIS A 5 -50.75 7.51 -5.41
N PRO A 6 -50.90 6.28 -4.88
CA PRO A 6 -51.06 6.08 -3.44
C PRO A 6 -49.81 6.49 -2.62
N ILE A 7 -48.59 6.27 -3.14
CA ILE A 7 -47.35 6.73 -2.48
C ILE A 7 -47.30 8.25 -2.42
N TYR A 8 -47.64 8.93 -3.54
CA TYR A 8 -47.65 10.38 -3.59
C TYR A 8 -48.71 10.98 -2.65
N ALA A 9 -49.89 10.40 -2.58
CA ALA A 9 -50.93 10.82 -1.63
C ALA A 9 -50.49 10.65 -0.17
N LEU A 10 -49.81 9.55 0.14
CA LEU A 10 -49.24 9.30 1.47
C LEU A 10 -48.15 10.33 1.82
N THR A 11 -47.26 10.64 0.87
CA THR A 11 -46.20 11.64 1.05
C THR A 11 -46.79 13.01 1.37
N ILE A 12 -47.84 13.47 0.60
CA ILE A 12 -48.51 14.75 0.85
C ILE A 12 -49.15 14.77 2.25
N LEU A 13 -49.77 13.66 2.68
CA LEU A 13 -50.41 13.55 3.98
C LEU A 13 -49.40 13.61 5.14
N PHE A 14 -48.23 13.00 4.99
CA PHE A 14 -47.21 12.96 6.06
C PHE A 14 -46.26 14.17 6.05
N THR A 15 -46.10 14.88 4.92
CA THR A 15 -45.24 16.08 4.81
C THR A 15 -45.49 17.13 5.89
N PRO A 16 -46.73 17.54 6.19
CA PRO A 16 -46.98 18.55 7.23
C PRO A 16 -46.63 18.02 8.63
N ILE A 17 -46.85 16.74 8.87
CA ILE A 17 -46.50 16.11 10.16
C ILE A 17 -44.99 16.10 10.34
N ALA A 18 -44.25 15.69 9.33
CA ALA A 18 -42.80 15.71 9.32
C ALA A 18 -42.24 17.15 9.51
N PHE A 19 -42.86 18.14 8.89
CA PHE A 19 -42.48 19.54 9.05
C PHE A 19 -42.66 20.01 10.50
N ILE A 20 -43.79 19.68 11.15
CA ILE A 20 -44.05 20.05 12.54
C ILE A 20 -43.01 19.38 13.47
N ILE A 21 -42.75 18.08 13.29
CA ILE A 21 -41.76 17.33 14.10
C ILE A 21 -40.35 17.93 13.93
N ASN A 22 -39.94 18.20 12.72
CA ASN A 22 -38.64 18.82 12.43
C ASN A 22 -38.54 20.24 13.01
N SER A 23 -39.62 21.02 12.96
CA SER A 23 -39.63 22.37 13.53
C SER A 23 -39.52 22.35 15.04
N ILE A 24 -40.21 21.43 15.72
CA ILE A 24 -40.13 21.24 17.18
C ILE A 24 -38.70 20.75 17.54
N SER A 25 -38.14 19.79 16.81
CA SER A 25 -36.81 19.27 17.05
C SER A 25 -35.73 20.35 16.88
N ASN A 26 -35.82 21.13 15.82
CA ASN A 26 -34.91 22.27 15.57
C ASN A 26 -35.04 23.37 16.65
N GLY A 27 -36.25 23.66 17.07
CA GLY A 27 -36.52 24.59 18.15
C GLY A 27 -35.93 24.12 19.51
N LEU A 28 -36.06 22.84 19.82
CA LEU A 28 -35.50 22.24 21.04
C LEU A 28 -33.96 22.25 21.01
N MET A 29 -33.35 21.91 19.85
CA MET A 29 -31.89 21.98 19.68
C MET A 29 -31.37 23.42 19.86
N PHE A 30 -32.08 24.41 19.32
CA PHE A 30 -31.72 25.80 19.47
C PHE A 30 -31.81 26.25 20.95
N LEU A 31 -32.83 25.81 21.69
CA LEU A 31 -33.04 26.15 23.12
C LEU A 31 -31.97 25.48 24.00
N LEU A 32 -31.47 24.29 23.62
CA LEU A 32 -30.40 23.57 24.30
C LEU A 32 -28.99 24.06 23.92
N GLY A 33 -28.89 25.10 23.08
CA GLY A 33 -27.62 25.66 22.65
C GLY A 33 -26.82 24.73 21.68
N MET A 34 -27.45 23.67 21.23
CA MET A 34 -26.90 22.83 20.18
C MET A 34 -27.08 23.56 18.86
N ARG A 35 -26.02 24.20 18.36
CA ARG A 35 -25.97 24.59 16.96
C ARG A 35 -26.11 23.32 16.16
N LYS A 36 -26.96 23.36 15.13
CA LYS A 36 -26.89 22.44 14.03
C LYS A 36 -25.48 22.64 13.47
N ASP A 37 -24.51 21.92 13.99
CA ASP A 37 -23.30 21.68 13.24
C ASP A 37 -23.82 21.11 11.93
N ASP A 38 -23.51 21.80 10.85
CA ASP A 38 -23.44 21.16 9.54
C ASP A 38 -22.35 20.08 9.67
N ARG A 39 -22.64 19.02 10.39
CA ARG A 39 -22.09 17.73 10.13
C ARG A 39 -22.69 17.41 8.76
N GLU A 40 -22.07 17.97 7.71
CA GLU A 40 -21.96 17.22 6.49
C GLU A 40 -21.75 15.80 6.99
N SER A 41 -22.64 14.91 6.67
CA SER A 41 -22.50 13.49 7.00
C SER A 41 -21.21 13.07 6.29
N THR A 42 -20.08 13.25 6.99
CA THR A 42 -18.82 12.76 6.50
C THR A 42 -19.01 11.27 6.41
N MET A 43 -19.10 10.80 5.17
CA MET A 43 -19.21 9.39 4.87
C MET A 43 -18.11 8.68 5.64
N THR A 44 -18.50 7.69 6.41
CA THR A 44 -17.55 6.85 7.15
C THR A 44 -16.89 5.87 6.18
N GLU A 45 -15.72 5.40 6.50
CA GLU A 45 -15.02 4.38 5.72
C GLU A 45 -15.89 3.13 5.52
N SER A 46 -16.59 2.69 6.57
CA SER A 46 -17.52 1.55 6.50
C SER A 46 -18.70 1.78 5.53
N GLU A 47 -19.20 3.02 5.43
CA GLU A 47 -20.23 3.38 4.45
C GLU A 47 -19.67 3.35 3.03
N LEU A 48 -18.42 3.83 2.84
CA LEU A 48 -17.72 3.77 1.56
C LEU A 48 -17.53 2.32 1.11
N ARG A 49 -17.03 1.43 1.97
CA ARG A 49 -16.87 0.00 1.69
C ARG A 49 -18.20 -0.67 1.34
N THR A 50 -19.27 -0.30 2.04
CA THR A 50 -20.62 -0.82 1.73
C THR A 50 -21.06 -0.41 0.33
N ILE A 51 -20.82 0.83 -0.08
CA ILE A 51 -21.16 1.31 -1.43
C ILE A 51 -20.37 0.55 -2.50
N ILE A 52 -19.07 0.33 -2.28
CA ILE A 52 -18.20 -0.43 -3.19
C ILE A 52 -18.75 -1.86 -3.37
N ASN A 53 -19.08 -2.54 -2.27
CA ASN A 53 -19.62 -3.89 -2.30
C ASN A 53 -20.96 -3.97 -3.05
N VAL A 54 -21.89 -3.07 -2.75
CA VAL A 54 -23.19 -3.00 -3.45
C VAL A 54 -23.00 -2.72 -4.95
N SER A 55 -22.07 -1.83 -5.31
CA SER A 55 -21.80 -1.52 -6.72
C SER A 55 -21.24 -2.73 -7.47
N HIS A 56 -20.44 -3.54 -6.81
CA HIS A 56 -19.95 -4.80 -7.37
C HIS A 56 -21.09 -5.85 -7.51
N GLU A 57 -21.92 -6.04 -6.48
CA GLU A 57 -23.06 -6.94 -6.52
C GLU A 57 -24.08 -6.58 -7.62
N GLU A 58 -24.25 -5.27 -7.89
CA GLU A 58 -25.09 -4.75 -8.98
C GLU A 58 -24.43 -4.84 -10.37
N GLY A 59 -23.16 -5.29 -10.45
CA GLY A 59 -22.39 -5.40 -11.70
C GLY A 59 -21.98 -4.06 -12.31
N VAL A 60 -21.91 -3.00 -11.51
CA VAL A 60 -21.45 -1.65 -11.94
C VAL A 60 -19.93 -1.59 -12.02
N ILE A 61 -19.24 -2.30 -11.12
CA ILE A 61 -17.77 -2.42 -11.06
C ILE A 61 -17.35 -3.89 -11.09
N GLU A 62 -16.22 -4.17 -11.72
CA GLU A 62 -15.62 -5.50 -11.80
C GLU A 62 -14.87 -5.85 -10.49
N ASN A 63 -14.50 -7.12 -10.31
CA ASN A 63 -13.83 -7.56 -9.08
C ASN A 63 -12.48 -6.85 -8.87
N GLU A 64 -11.67 -6.78 -9.91
CA GLU A 64 -10.37 -6.09 -9.89
C GLU A 64 -10.51 -4.59 -9.57
N GLU A 65 -11.54 -3.93 -10.11
CA GLU A 65 -11.82 -2.53 -9.81
C GLU A 65 -12.22 -2.33 -8.33
N LYS A 66 -13.03 -3.26 -7.79
CA LYS A 66 -13.42 -3.27 -6.38
C LYS A 66 -12.20 -3.40 -5.48
N GLU A 67 -11.29 -4.35 -5.79
CA GLU A 67 -10.04 -4.56 -5.06
C GLU A 67 -9.18 -3.29 -5.06
N MET A 68 -8.90 -2.72 -6.24
CA MET A 68 -8.12 -1.48 -6.33
C MET A 68 -8.73 -0.35 -5.51
N ILE A 69 -10.06 -0.18 -5.52
CA ILE A 69 -10.71 0.88 -4.74
C ILE A 69 -10.56 0.61 -3.24
N SER A 70 -10.66 -0.64 -2.81
CA SER A 70 -10.44 -1.04 -1.42
C SER A 70 -9.00 -0.77 -1.00
N ASN A 71 -8.03 -1.19 -1.81
CA ASN A 71 -6.61 -0.97 -1.59
C ASN A 71 -6.25 0.52 -1.49
N VAL A 72 -6.87 1.39 -2.32
CA VAL A 72 -6.68 2.86 -2.21
C VAL A 72 -7.16 3.39 -0.87
N VAL A 73 -8.24 2.85 -0.32
CA VAL A 73 -8.75 3.26 1.01
C VAL A 73 -7.77 2.83 2.10
N ASP A 74 -7.30 1.59 2.06
CA ASP A 74 -6.34 1.03 3.02
C ASP A 74 -4.98 1.74 2.94
N PHE A 75 -4.49 2.01 1.73
CA PHE A 75 -3.25 2.74 1.47
C PHE A 75 -3.21 4.13 2.14
N GLY A 76 -4.38 4.78 2.30
CA GLY A 76 -4.48 6.06 2.99
C GLY A 76 -4.06 6.02 4.46
N ASP A 77 -4.22 4.87 5.12
CA ASP A 77 -3.93 4.67 6.53
C ASP A 77 -2.67 3.83 6.80
N SER A 78 -2.14 3.16 5.78
CA SER A 78 -0.91 2.37 5.85
C SER A 78 0.32 3.25 6.13
N MET A 79 1.33 2.67 6.77
CA MET A 79 2.60 3.32 7.10
C MET A 79 3.75 2.68 6.33
N ALA A 80 4.86 3.39 6.19
CA ALA A 80 6.04 2.90 5.47
C ALA A 80 6.53 1.53 5.97
N LYS A 81 6.43 1.25 7.28
CA LYS A 81 6.81 -0.03 7.89
C LYS A 81 5.96 -1.21 7.41
N ASP A 82 4.70 -0.95 7.00
CA ASP A 82 3.76 -2.00 6.60
C ASP A 82 4.02 -2.47 5.15
N VAL A 83 4.74 -1.63 4.37
CA VAL A 83 4.99 -1.82 2.92
C VAL A 83 6.48 -2.02 2.61
N MET A 84 7.38 -1.60 3.52
CA MET A 84 8.82 -1.66 3.28
C MET A 84 9.34 -3.09 3.12
N ILE A 85 10.38 -3.25 2.30
CA ILE A 85 11.23 -4.44 2.32
C ILE A 85 12.07 -4.39 3.60
N PRO A 86 11.92 -5.35 4.54
CA PRO A 86 12.66 -5.36 5.80
C PRO A 86 14.17 -5.45 5.56
N ARG A 87 14.96 -4.86 6.46
CA ARG A 87 16.44 -4.83 6.41
C ARG A 87 17.08 -6.20 6.17
N ILE A 88 16.48 -7.26 6.69
CA ILE A 88 17.01 -8.62 6.58
C ILE A 88 17.02 -9.09 5.12
N ASP A 89 16.06 -8.64 4.32
CA ASP A 89 15.87 -9.03 2.93
C ASP A 89 16.54 -8.06 1.95
N VAL A 90 17.12 -6.96 2.45
CA VAL A 90 17.81 -5.97 1.62
C VAL A 90 19.26 -6.36 1.36
N SER A 91 19.66 -6.36 0.09
CA SER A 91 21.05 -6.49 -0.33
C SER A 91 21.80 -5.18 -0.21
N PHE A 92 22.74 -5.12 0.71
CA PHE A 92 23.60 -3.97 0.96
C PHE A 92 25.02 -4.22 0.43
N VAL A 93 25.66 -3.15 -0.05
CA VAL A 93 27.07 -3.19 -0.49
C VAL A 93 27.92 -2.31 0.44
N PRO A 94 29.07 -2.80 0.97
CA PRO A 94 29.96 -1.95 1.76
C PRO A 94 30.66 -0.89 0.89
N SER A 95 30.95 0.28 1.44
CA SER A 95 31.64 1.36 0.74
C SER A 95 33.06 1.00 0.28
N THR A 96 33.62 -0.05 0.86
CA THR A 96 34.96 -0.58 0.53
C THR A 96 34.93 -1.65 -0.56
N ALA A 97 33.74 -1.97 -1.09
CA ALA A 97 33.60 -3.03 -2.09
C ALA A 97 34.40 -2.75 -3.36
N SER A 98 35.09 -3.75 -3.84
CA SER A 98 35.78 -3.76 -5.12
C SER A 98 34.79 -3.84 -6.30
N TYR A 99 35.25 -3.48 -7.50
CA TYR A 99 34.46 -3.64 -8.73
C TYR A 99 33.86 -5.05 -8.88
N LYS A 100 34.67 -6.08 -8.60
CA LYS A 100 34.23 -7.49 -8.74
C LYS A 100 33.14 -7.86 -7.71
N GLU A 101 33.24 -7.36 -6.50
CA GLU A 101 32.21 -7.62 -5.47
C GLU A 101 30.90 -6.94 -5.84
N VAL A 102 30.94 -5.70 -6.28
CA VAL A 102 29.75 -4.97 -6.76
C VAL A 102 29.12 -5.66 -7.97
N PHE A 103 29.95 -6.06 -8.94
CA PHE A 103 29.47 -6.79 -10.11
C PHE A 103 28.79 -8.12 -9.75
N ASN A 104 29.38 -8.87 -8.82
CA ASN A 104 28.81 -10.14 -8.36
C ASN A 104 27.49 -9.93 -7.60
N ALA A 105 27.39 -8.89 -6.75
CA ALA A 105 26.18 -8.56 -6.05
C ALA A 105 25.03 -8.25 -7.03
N PHE A 106 25.26 -7.38 -8.02
CA PHE A 106 24.26 -7.10 -9.05
C PHE A 106 23.89 -8.33 -9.88
N LYS A 107 24.86 -9.19 -10.18
CA LYS A 107 24.61 -10.40 -10.97
C LYS A 107 23.81 -11.45 -10.21
N GLN A 108 24.04 -11.57 -8.90
CA GLN A 108 23.40 -12.57 -8.05
C GLN A 108 21.97 -12.15 -7.68
N ASP A 109 21.81 -10.90 -7.26
CA ASP A 109 20.58 -10.41 -6.68
C ASP A 109 19.63 -9.77 -7.72
N MET A 110 20.15 -9.49 -8.92
CA MET A 110 19.42 -8.93 -10.08
C MET A 110 18.72 -7.58 -9.81
N TYR A 111 19.04 -6.90 -8.73
CA TYR A 111 18.44 -5.62 -8.38
C TYR A 111 18.97 -4.45 -9.23
N SER A 112 18.14 -3.45 -9.48
CA SER A 112 18.53 -2.24 -10.19
C SER A 112 19.25 -1.23 -9.30
N ARG A 113 19.08 -1.30 -7.99
CA ARG A 113 19.62 -0.37 -6.98
C ARG A 113 19.99 -1.12 -5.72
N MET A 114 21.09 -0.71 -5.09
CA MET A 114 21.53 -1.25 -3.81
C MET A 114 21.98 -0.12 -2.87
N PRO A 115 21.57 -0.14 -1.60
CA PRO A 115 22.11 0.76 -0.59
C PRO A 115 23.59 0.45 -0.34
N VAL A 116 24.38 1.52 -0.21
CA VAL A 116 25.80 1.42 0.14
C VAL A 116 26.01 1.97 1.54
N TYR A 117 26.65 1.19 2.38
CA TYR A 117 26.87 1.53 3.77
C TYR A 117 28.35 1.68 4.12
N GLU A 118 28.62 2.44 5.17
CA GLU A 118 29.94 2.60 5.78
C GLU A 118 29.90 2.11 7.22
N GLU A 119 30.84 1.25 7.61
CA GLU A 119 30.99 0.61 8.91
C GLU A 119 29.82 -0.32 9.30
N SER A 120 28.59 0.15 9.27
CA SER A 120 27.37 -0.61 9.63
C SER A 120 26.26 -0.38 8.60
N LYS A 121 25.40 -1.38 8.42
CA LYS A 121 24.18 -1.25 7.59
C LYS A 121 23.20 -0.18 8.11
N ASP A 122 23.42 0.37 9.31
CA ASP A 122 22.67 1.51 9.83
C ASP A 122 23.14 2.83 9.26
N ASN A 123 24.39 2.89 8.77
CA ASN A 123 24.97 4.07 8.19
C ASN A 123 24.98 3.97 6.66
N VAL A 124 23.84 4.17 6.02
CA VAL A 124 23.73 4.20 4.56
C VAL A 124 24.20 5.54 4.04
N ILE A 125 25.28 5.54 3.27
CA ILE A 125 25.94 6.74 2.72
C ILE A 125 25.49 7.09 1.29
N GLY A 126 24.86 6.14 0.59
CA GLY A 126 24.41 6.36 -0.78
C GLY A 126 23.66 5.18 -1.38
N ILE A 127 23.14 5.39 -2.56
CA ILE A 127 22.49 4.37 -3.39
C ILE A 127 23.33 4.19 -4.66
N LEU A 128 23.72 2.95 -4.93
CA LEU A 128 24.38 2.57 -6.18
C LEU A 128 23.34 2.04 -7.17
N ASN A 129 23.23 2.68 -8.33
CA ASN A 129 22.40 2.20 -9.42
C ASN A 129 23.22 1.31 -10.36
N LEU A 130 22.64 0.21 -10.81
CA LEU A 130 23.23 -0.67 -11.81
C LEU A 130 23.62 0.10 -13.08
N LYS A 131 22.78 1.02 -13.54
CA LYS A 131 23.05 1.85 -14.74
C LYS A 131 24.29 2.72 -14.56
N ASP A 132 24.46 3.33 -13.37
CA ASP A 132 25.63 4.18 -13.10
C ASP A 132 26.89 3.33 -12.99
N PHE A 133 26.81 2.13 -12.39
CA PHE A 133 27.91 1.17 -12.32
C PHE A 133 28.39 0.75 -13.73
N PHE A 134 27.48 0.52 -14.67
CA PHE A 134 27.83 0.18 -16.04
C PHE A 134 28.45 1.32 -16.86
N THR A 135 28.44 2.54 -16.37
CA THR A 135 29.16 3.67 -17.03
C THR A 135 30.65 3.69 -16.73
N TYR A 136 31.12 2.81 -15.82
CA TYR A 136 32.53 2.72 -15.50
C TYR A 136 33.32 2.06 -16.63
N GLU A 137 34.29 2.80 -17.21
CA GLU A 137 35.16 2.34 -18.31
C GLU A 137 36.64 2.18 -17.88
N GLY A 138 36.93 2.34 -16.58
CA GLY A 138 38.28 2.23 -16.04
C GLY A 138 38.74 0.80 -15.77
N ARG A 139 39.95 0.67 -15.22
CA ARG A 139 40.44 -0.65 -14.78
C ARG A 139 39.78 -1.04 -13.45
N PRO A 140 39.43 -2.31 -13.21
CA PRO A 140 38.79 -2.76 -11.97
C PRO A 140 39.50 -2.33 -10.68
N GLU A 141 40.84 -2.17 -10.72
CA GLU A 141 41.66 -1.77 -9.57
C GLU A 141 41.52 -0.27 -9.20
N ASP A 142 41.10 0.55 -10.17
CA ASP A 142 40.95 1.98 -9.99
C ASP A 142 39.48 2.37 -9.60
N PHE A 143 38.57 1.39 -9.55
CA PHE A 143 37.18 1.59 -9.22
C PHE A 143 36.99 2.11 -7.78
N ARG A 144 36.22 3.17 -7.62
CA ARG A 144 35.79 3.69 -6.33
C ARG A 144 34.29 3.83 -6.32
N ILE A 145 33.63 3.07 -5.49
CA ILE A 145 32.16 3.06 -5.38
C ILE A 145 31.60 4.44 -5.05
N SER A 146 32.33 5.23 -4.23
CA SER A 146 31.96 6.59 -3.81
C SER A 146 31.65 7.54 -4.97
N ASP A 147 32.32 7.34 -6.11
CA ASP A 147 32.21 8.23 -7.27
C ASP A 147 30.89 8.03 -8.06
N TYR A 148 30.16 6.93 -7.77
CA TYR A 148 28.94 6.51 -8.44
C TYR A 148 27.71 6.50 -7.53
N LEU A 149 27.87 6.99 -6.28
CA LEU A 149 26.77 7.03 -5.33
C LEU A 149 25.82 8.18 -5.63
N ARG A 150 24.54 7.87 -5.57
CA ARG A 150 23.49 8.88 -5.50
C ARG A 150 23.13 9.15 -4.05
N LYS A 151 22.70 10.39 -3.77
CA LYS A 151 22.25 10.78 -2.43
C LYS A 151 21.06 9.91 -2.03
N PRO A 152 21.10 9.27 -0.84
CA PRO A 152 19.96 8.52 -0.34
C PRO A 152 18.85 9.46 0.11
N PHE A 153 17.63 9.05 -0.07
CA PHE A 153 16.49 9.65 0.57
C PHE A 153 16.12 8.81 1.80
N PHE A 154 15.79 9.48 2.90
CA PHE A 154 15.40 8.82 4.15
C PHE A 154 13.97 9.15 4.49
N THR A 155 13.25 8.13 4.96
CA THR A 155 11.91 8.22 5.52
C THR A 155 11.87 7.50 6.87
N TYR A 156 10.73 7.49 7.55
CA TYR A 156 10.58 6.86 8.85
C TYR A 156 9.47 5.80 8.81
N GLU A 157 9.57 4.78 9.65
CA GLU A 157 8.62 3.67 9.76
C GLU A 157 7.16 4.12 9.84
N TYR A 158 6.89 5.19 10.59
CA TYR A 158 5.53 5.71 10.84
C TYR A 158 5.10 6.83 9.88
N GLN A 159 5.82 7.05 8.78
CA GLN A 159 5.36 7.96 7.74
C GLN A 159 4.23 7.30 6.95
N LYS A 160 3.13 8.03 6.70
CA LYS A 160 2.02 7.53 5.88
C LYS A 160 2.50 7.28 4.45
N THR A 161 2.10 6.13 3.90
CA THR A 161 2.42 5.73 2.52
C THR A 161 1.94 6.74 1.50
N SER A 162 0.74 7.29 1.70
CA SER A 162 0.15 8.33 0.85
C SER A 162 0.98 9.62 0.81
N GLU A 163 1.54 10.06 1.94
CA GLU A 163 2.43 11.23 2.01
C GLU A 163 3.78 10.94 1.34
N LEU A 164 4.34 9.74 1.59
CA LEU A 164 5.59 9.30 0.98
C LEU A 164 5.47 9.23 -0.54
N LEU A 165 4.38 8.69 -1.06
CA LEU A 165 4.10 8.63 -2.50
C LEU A 165 4.08 10.04 -3.14
N VAL A 166 3.40 10.98 -2.49
CA VAL A 166 3.36 12.38 -2.97
C VAL A 166 4.76 12.99 -2.94
N GLN A 167 5.56 12.72 -1.91
CA GLN A 167 6.91 13.21 -1.77
C GLN A 167 7.84 12.61 -2.85
N MET A 168 7.79 11.30 -3.08
CA MET A 168 8.54 10.62 -4.14
C MET A 168 8.26 11.23 -5.52
N LYS A 169 6.98 11.50 -5.82
CA LYS A 169 6.57 12.15 -7.08
C LYS A 169 7.07 13.59 -7.18
N THR A 170 6.98 14.36 -6.11
CA THR A 170 7.32 15.80 -6.10
C THR A 170 8.81 16.01 -6.19
N GLU A 171 9.60 15.23 -5.45
CA GLU A 171 11.05 15.33 -5.38
C GLU A 171 11.78 14.45 -6.41
N SER A 172 11.01 13.68 -7.21
CA SER A 172 11.52 12.83 -8.30
C SER A 172 12.54 11.79 -7.85
N PHE A 173 12.29 11.13 -6.73
CA PHE A 173 13.01 9.93 -6.31
C PHE A 173 12.05 8.73 -6.23
N ASN A 174 12.58 7.53 -6.37
CA ASN A 174 11.80 6.29 -6.41
C ASN A 174 12.41 5.19 -5.53
N PHE A 175 13.26 5.58 -4.56
CA PHE A 175 13.90 4.67 -3.63
C PHE A 175 14.21 5.43 -2.33
N ALA A 176 13.76 4.93 -1.21
CA ALA A 176 13.98 5.51 0.12
C ALA A 176 14.53 4.47 1.10
N ILE A 177 15.37 4.92 2.03
CA ILE A 177 15.80 4.15 3.19
C ILE A 177 14.82 4.45 4.33
N VAL A 178 14.25 3.42 4.93
CA VAL A 178 13.36 3.55 6.08
C VAL A 178 14.18 3.47 7.36
N LEU A 179 13.98 4.44 8.24
CA LEU A 179 14.65 4.53 9.54
C LEU A 179 13.67 4.29 10.68
N ASP A 180 14.15 3.64 11.73
CA ASP A 180 13.46 3.52 13.01
C ASP A 180 13.54 4.82 13.84
N GLU A 181 13.00 4.81 15.05
CA GLU A 181 13.01 5.94 15.99
C GLU A 181 14.40 6.28 16.53
N TYR A 182 15.38 5.39 16.38
CA TYR A 182 16.77 5.58 16.80
C TYR A 182 17.67 6.03 15.65
N GLY A 183 17.12 6.11 14.42
CA GLY A 183 17.86 6.44 13.21
C GLY A 183 18.62 5.28 12.60
N ALA A 184 18.36 4.03 13.04
CA ALA A 184 18.91 2.84 12.40
C ALA A 184 18.07 2.45 11.17
N THR A 185 18.68 1.78 10.20
CA THR A 185 18.00 1.33 9.00
C THR A 185 17.08 0.15 9.30
N SER A 186 15.78 0.31 9.14
CA SER A 186 14.76 -0.74 9.28
C SER A 186 14.48 -1.47 7.97
N GLY A 187 14.65 -0.79 6.85
CA GLY A 187 14.39 -1.37 5.54
C GLY A 187 14.55 -0.38 4.40
N ILE A 188 13.98 -0.71 3.28
CA ILE A 188 13.87 0.17 2.11
C ILE A 188 12.43 0.16 1.60
N ILE A 189 12.07 1.18 0.85
CA ILE A 189 10.79 1.24 0.15
C ILE A 189 11.01 1.89 -1.21
N THR A 190 10.38 1.33 -2.24
CA THR A 190 10.44 1.86 -3.59
C THR A 190 9.10 2.46 -4.01
N LEU A 191 9.09 3.20 -5.11
CA LEU A 191 7.85 3.71 -5.70
C LEU A 191 7.01 2.54 -6.23
N GLU A 192 7.68 1.53 -6.73
CA GLU A 192 7.09 0.30 -7.22
C GLU A 192 6.29 -0.39 -6.11
N ASP A 193 6.85 -0.59 -4.90
CA ASP A 193 6.17 -1.20 -3.74
C ASP A 193 4.92 -0.40 -3.33
N LEU A 194 5.01 0.95 -3.31
CA LEU A 194 3.87 1.81 -3.00
C LEU A 194 2.74 1.72 -4.03
N LEU A 195 3.06 1.48 -5.30
CA LEU A 195 2.06 1.33 -6.34
C LEU A 195 1.45 -0.07 -6.33
N GLU A 196 2.21 -1.09 -5.97
CA GLU A 196 1.76 -2.46 -5.80
C GLU A 196 0.68 -2.58 -4.71
N GLU A 197 0.83 -1.85 -3.59
CA GLU A 197 -0.21 -1.76 -2.55
C GLU A 197 -1.55 -1.22 -3.07
N ILE A 198 -1.56 -0.45 -4.14
CA ILE A 198 -2.79 0.11 -4.73
C ILE A 198 -3.35 -0.82 -5.80
N VAL A 199 -2.49 -1.30 -6.70
CA VAL A 199 -2.89 -2.05 -7.90
C VAL A 199 -3.07 -3.53 -7.59
N GLY A 200 -2.45 -4.04 -6.51
CA GLY A 200 -2.25 -5.46 -6.25
C GLY A 200 -1.06 -6.00 -7.04
N GLU A 201 -0.78 -7.27 -6.89
CA GLU A 201 0.31 -7.94 -7.63
C GLU A 201 0.12 -7.79 -9.14
N ILE A 202 1.08 -7.10 -9.77
CA ILE A 202 1.13 -7.02 -11.23
C ILE A 202 1.86 -8.27 -11.70
N ARG A 203 1.11 -9.28 -12.14
CA ARG A 203 1.71 -10.50 -12.72
C ARG A 203 2.57 -10.11 -13.93
N ASP A 204 3.86 -10.46 -13.88
CA ASP A 204 4.76 -10.26 -15.01
C ASP A 204 4.46 -11.30 -16.11
N GLU A 205 4.75 -10.95 -17.37
CA GLU A 205 4.60 -11.86 -18.52
C GLU A 205 5.42 -13.16 -18.39
N TYR A 206 6.35 -13.19 -17.43
CA TYR A 206 7.23 -14.32 -17.10
C TYR A 206 6.78 -15.16 -15.91
N ASP A 207 5.74 -14.75 -15.18
CA ASP A 207 5.20 -15.44 -13.99
C ASP A 207 4.29 -16.64 -14.35
N VAL A 208 4.44 -17.16 -15.56
CA VAL A 208 3.64 -18.29 -16.10
C VAL A 208 3.86 -19.58 -15.30
N ASP A 209 4.86 -19.62 -14.41
CA ASP A 209 5.26 -20.80 -13.62
C ASP A 209 5.18 -20.57 -12.09
N GLU A 210 4.61 -19.47 -11.59
CA GLU A 210 4.27 -19.41 -10.15
C GLU A 210 3.10 -20.33 -9.90
N GLU A 211 3.36 -21.41 -9.18
CA GLU A 211 2.36 -22.35 -8.71
C GLU A 211 1.32 -21.57 -7.87
N ASP A 212 0.03 -21.78 -8.13
CA ASP A 212 -1.03 -21.16 -7.34
C ASP A 212 -0.72 -21.35 -5.86
N GLU A 213 -0.75 -20.29 -5.06
CA GLU A 213 -0.46 -20.34 -3.62
C GLU A 213 -1.31 -21.36 -2.87
N ILE A 214 -2.48 -21.71 -3.44
CA ILE A 214 -3.41 -22.72 -2.95
C ILE A 214 -3.67 -23.73 -4.06
N ILE A 215 -3.01 -24.89 -4.01
CA ILE A 215 -3.16 -25.96 -5.01
C ILE A 215 -4.00 -27.08 -4.43
N GLN A 216 -5.09 -27.45 -5.10
CA GLN A 216 -5.87 -28.62 -4.73
C GLN A 216 -5.16 -29.90 -5.20
N LEU A 217 -4.65 -30.70 -4.25
CA LEU A 217 -4.00 -31.97 -4.53
C LEU A 217 -5.01 -33.10 -4.77
N ARG A 218 -6.09 -33.14 -3.96
CA ARG A 218 -7.19 -34.11 -4.02
C ARG A 218 -8.44 -33.50 -3.43
N ASP A 219 -9.55 -34.24 -3.51
CA ASP A 219 -10.82 -33.82 -2.92
C ASP A 219 -10.65 -33.64 -1.39
N GLY A 220 -10.71 -32.38 -0.93
CA GLY A 220 -10.51 -31.98 0.46
C GLY A 220 -9.07 -31.90 0.95
N GLU A 221 -8.05 -32.01 0.08
CA GLU A 221 -6.63 -31.88 0.43
C GLU A 221 -5.99 -30.80 -0.44
N TYR A 222 -5.41 -29.80 0.21
CA TYR A 222 -4.81 -28.62 -0.46
C TYR A 222 -3.38 -28.43 0.01
N MET A 223 -2.53 -28.00 -0.90
CA MET A 223 -1.20 -27.48 -0.59
C MET A 223 -1.28 -25.95 -0.60
N VAL A 224 -0.82 -25.33 0.47
CA VAL A 224 -0.83 -23.86 0.63
C VAL A 224 0.59 -23.42 0.84
N ASP A 225 1.05 -22.38 0.14
CA ASP A 225 2.34 -21.77 0.39
C ASP A 225 2.39 -21.16 1.79
N GLY A 226 3.56 -21.23 2.44
CA GLY A 226 3.71 -20.71 3.81
C GLY A 226 3.69 -19.17 3.91
N GLY A 227 3.77 -18.47 2.77
CA GLY A 227 3.66 -17.01 2.67
C GLY A 227 2.24 -16.51 2.41
N THR A 228 1.29 -17.42 2.09
CA THR A 228 -0.10 -17.04 1.80
C THR A 228 -0.75 -16.33 2.98
N LYS A 229 -1.41 -15.20 2.73
CA LYS A 229 -2.09 -14.42 3.76
C LYS A 229 -3.24 -15.23 4.40
N LEU A 230 -3.41 -15.11 5.71
CA LEU A 230 -4.49 -15.79 6.44
C LEU A 230 -5.90 -15.41 5.94
N GLU A 231 -6.04 -14.20 5.40
CA GLU A 231 -7.29 -13.72 4.81
C GLU A 231 -7.64 -14.53 3.56
N ASP A 232 -6.67 -14.78 2.68
CA ASP A 232 -6.86 -15.55 1.45
C ASP A 232 -7.19 -17.02 1.75
N ILE A 233 -6.53 -17.59 2.78
CA ILE A 233 -6.84 -18.93 3.30
C ILE A 233 -8.26 -18.98 3.86
N ASN A 234 -8.66 -17.98 4.63
CA ASN A 234 -10.00 -17.90 5.21
C ASN A 234 -11.09 -17.80 4.14
N GLU A 235 -10.85 -17.01 3.09
CA GLU A 235 -11.78 -16.85 1.97
C GLU A 235 -11.87 -18.13 1.14
N ALA A 236 -10.75 -18.74 0.79
CA ALA A 236 -10.70 -19.96 -0.03
C ALA A 236 -11.39 -21.16 0.64
N PHE A 237 -11.26 -21.29 1.96
CA PHE A 237 -11.80 -22.44 2.71
C PHE A 237 -13.06 -22.15 3.50
N GLY A 238 -13.55 -20.89 3.52
CA GLY A 238 -14.72 -20.48 4.31
C GLY A 238 -14.51 -20.71 5.80
N CYS A 239 -13.26 -20.60 6.29
CA CYS A 239 -12.89 -20.78 7.68
C CYS A 239 -12.55 -19.42 8.33
N HIS A 240 -12.30 -19.42 9.63
CA HIS A 240 -11.89 -18.21 10.37
C HIS A 240 -10.72 -18.59 11.27
N ILE A 241 -9.50 -18.39 10.74
CA ILE A 241 -8.26 -18.61 11.45
C ILE A 241 -7.74 -17.23 11.88
N GLU A 242 -7.48 -17.05 13.18
CA GLU A 242 -6.89 -15.83 13.73
C GLU A 242 -5.40 -16.11 14.05
N SER A 243 -4.55 -15.10 13.83
CA SER A 243 -3.17 -15.14 14.32
C SER A 243 -3.15 -14.74 15.80
N ASP A 244 -2.45 -15.50 16.61
CA ASP A 244 -2.18 -15.15 18.02
C ASP A 244 -1.29 -13.90 18.17
#